data_9639260e67c1c58096213f8ce8ff0c4a
#
_entry.id   9639260e67c1c58096213f8ce8ff0c4a
#
_cell.length_a   1.000
_cell.length_b   1.000
_cell.length_c   1.000
_cell.angle_alpha   90.00
_cell.angle_beta   90.00
_cell.angle_gamma   90.00
#
_symmetry.space_group_name_H-M   'P 1'
#
loop_
_entity.id
_entity.type
_entity.pdbx_description
1 polymer ?
#
loop_
_entity_poly.entity_id
_entity_poly.type
_entity_poly.pdbx_seq_one_letter_code
_entity_poly.pdbx_strand_id
1 'polypeptide(L)'
;MKSRLMMFAILALAGITLVLLSPAMLPAAWSKTDMTTMASHDDDDDDGDIPESVVRRGLAIAPVPLNYPRRSRSLVGLGSYIVNAQGGCSDCHTNPSYLPGGDPHLGQPEMINAPCYLSGGQAFGPFISRNLTPNALGLPAGLTLGGFIHIIRTGEDDEPPVVPPGHDLLQVMPWPVYGKMATRDLHAVYEFLKAIPPRATCH
;
A
#
# COMPACT_ATOMS: atom_id res chain seq x y z
N MET A 1 -67.39 4.32 3.47
CA MET A 1 -68.25 5.50 3.12
C MET A 1 -67.40 6.45 2.24
N LYS A 2 -67.90 6.65 1.01
CA LYS A 2 -67.73 7.79 0.09
C LYS A 2 -66.25 8.24 -0.21
N SER A 3 -65.62 7.77 -1.31
CA SER A 3 -65.75 8.26 -2.69
C SER A 3 -65.57 9.77 -2.83
N ARG A 4 -64.48 10.16 -3.49
CA ARG A 4 -64.51 11.17 -4.56
C ARG A 4 -63.27 11.07 -5.46
N LEU A 5 -63.55 10.55 -6.59
CA LEU A 5 -62.84 10.70 -7.87
C LEU A 5 -62.82 12.18 -8.27
N MET A 6 -61.69 12.71 -8.71
CA MET A 6 -61.68 13.89 -9.56
C MET A 6 -60.59 13.73 -10.60
N MET A 7 -61.06 13.44 -11.79
CA MET A 7 -60.40 13.51 -13.09
C MET A 7 -60.25 15.01 -13.47
N PHE A 8 -59.06 15.39 -13.88
CA PHE A 8 -58.88 16.53 -14.83
C PHE A 8 -57.87 16.12 -15.91
N ALA A 9 -58.46 15.88 -17.06
CA ALA A 9 -57.72 15.93 -18.33
C ALA A 9 -57.60 17.41 -18.72
N ILE A 10 -56.56 17.80 -19.43
CA ILE A 10 -56.55 18.79 -20.54
C ILE A 10 -55.11 19.01 -21.07
N LEU A 11 -55.01 18.73 -22.29
CA LEU A 11 -54.41 19.33 -23.51
C LEU A 11 -52.87 19.25 -23.70
N ALA A 12 -52.63 18.61 -24.81
CA ALA A 12 -51.39 18.60 -25.62
C ALA A 12 -51.14 20.01 -26.20
N LEU A 13 -49.85 20.37 -26.21
CA LEU A 13 -49.32 21.35 -27.18
C LEU A 13 -47.98 20.84 -27.68
N ALA A 14 -47.99 20.46 -28.96
CA ALA A 14 -46.82 20.08 -29.71
C ALA A 14 -45.94 21.30 -29.95
N GLY A 15 -44.78 21.33 -29.37
CA GLY A 15 -43.70 22.24 -29.73
C GLY A 15 -42.56 21.45 -30.40
N ILE A 16 -42.54 21.47 -31.72
CA ILE A 16 -41.43 20.97 -32.53
C ILE A 16 -40.30 21.99 -32.42
N THR A 17 -39.33 21.75 -31.58
CA THR A 17 -38.04 22.48 -31.60
C THR A 17 -37.08 21.73 -32.49
N LEU A 18 -36.81 22.28 -33.64
CA LEU A 18 -35.79 21.88 -34.59
C LEU A 18 -34.41 22.09 -33.95
N VAL A 19 -33.82 21.02 -33.43
CA VAL A 19 -32.43 21.01 -32.97
C VAL A 19 -31.54 20.90 -34.20
N LEU A 20 -30.89 22.00 -34.56
CA LEU A 20 -29.82 22.05 -35.56
C LEU A 20 -28.68 21.16 -35.05
N LEU A 21 -28.42 20.04 -35.75
CA LEU A 21 -27.22 19.22 -35.55
C LEU A 21 -25.99 20.06 -35.86
N SER A 22 -25.25 20.42 -34.84
CA SER A 22 -23.85 20.84 -35.01
C SER A 22 -22.99 19.63 -35.38
N PRO A 23 -22.06 19.76 -36.36
CA PRO A 23 -21.20 18.66 -36.74
C PRO A 23 -20.33 18.26 -35.55
N ALA A 24 -20.35 16.96 -35.24
CA ALA A 24 -19.57 16.32 -34.22
C ALA A 24 -18.09 16.74 -34.32
N MET A 25 -17.55 17.29 -33.23
CA MET A 25 -16.12 17.31 -33.01
C MET A 25 -15.69 15.85 -32.84
N LEU A 26 -15.06 15.28 -33.87
CA LEU A 26 -14.32 14.02 -33.77
C LEU A 26 -13.23 14.21 -32.73
N PRO A 27 -13.06 13.28 -31.78
CA PRO A 27 -11.92 13.32 -30.90
C PRO A 27 -10.66 13.20 -31.77
N ALA A 28 -9.71 14.10 -31.54
CA ALA A 28 -8.42 14.08 -32.21
C ALA A 28 -7.81 12.68 -32.04
N ALA A 29 -7.51 12.02 -33.16
CA ALA A 29 -6.81 10.75 -33.17
C ALA A 29 -5.48 10.95 -32.45
N TRP A 30 -5.27 10.22 -31.36
CA TRP A 30 -4.00 10.19 -30.64
C TRP A 30 -2.93 9.71 -31.62
N SER A 31 -1.95 10.58 -31.86
CA SER A 31 -0.83 10.26 -32.76
C SER A 31 -0.03 9.11 -32.12
N LYS A 32 0.39 8.16 -32.94
CA LYS A 32 1.31 7.08 -32.51
C LYS A 32 2.63 7.58 -31.91
N THR A 33 2.94 8.85 -32.12
CA THR A 33 4.14 9.51 -31.57
C THR A 33 4.03 9.73 -30.05
N ASP A 34 2.81 9.87 -29.49
CA ASP A 34 2.61 10.05 -28.06
C ASP A 34 2.75 8.76 -27.24
N MET A 35 2.60 7.59 -27.88
CA MET A 35 2.78 6.30 -27.20
C MET A 35 4.25 5.90 -27.00
N THR A 36 5.17 6.48 -27.77
CA THR A 36 6.61 6.16 -27.63
C THR A 36 7.28 6.98 -26.51
N THR A 37 6.68 8.11 -26.13
CA THR A 37 7.20 8.97 -25.07
C THR A 37 6.74 8.52 -23.67
N MET A 38 5.76 7.60 -23.57
CA MET A 38 5.32 7.03 -22.28
C MET A 38 6.06 5.75 -21.89
N ALA A 39 6.96 5.25 -22.75
CA ALA A 39 7.70 4.01 -22.50
C ALA A 39 9.14 4.20 -22.01
N SER A 40 9.59 5.45 -21.84
CA SER A 40 10.83 5.77 -21.15
C SER A 40 10.51 6.63 -19.93
N HIS A 41 9.82 6.05 -18.96
CA HIS A 41 9.99 6.48 -17.59
C HIS A 41 11.31 5.81 -17.17
N ASP A 42 12.40 6.46 -17.52
CA ASP A 42 13.68 6.20 -16.90
C ASP A 42 13.43 6.31 -15.41
N ASP A 43 13.86 5.29 -14.65
CA ASP A 43 13.97 5.33 -13.20
C ASP A 43 14.99 6.43 -12.83
N ASP A 44 14.64 7.69 -13.12
CA ASP A 44 15.28 8.81 -12.50
C ASP A 44 14.97 8.67 -11.02
N ASP A 45 15.95 8.14 -10.29
CA ASP A 45 16.00 8.23 -8.85
C ASP A 45 15.77 9.69 -8.51
N ASP A 46 14.47 10.04 -8.26
CA ASP A 46 14.11 11.36 -7.76
C ASP A 46 14.63 11.42 -6.31
N ASP A 47 15.93 11.72 -6.19
CA ASP A 47 16.62 12.06 -4.95
C ASP A 47 16.12 13.39 -4.38
N GLY A 48 14.89 13.75 -4.74
CA GLY A 48 14.18 14.89 -4.20
C GLY A 48 14.27 14.87 -2.67
N ASP A 49 14.61 16.01 -2.11
CA ASP A 49 14.84 16.17 -0.67
C ASP A 49 13.59 15.69 0.11
N ILE A 50 13.77 14.66 0.93
CA ILE A 50 12.67 14.11 1.75
C ILE A 50 12.30 15.16 2.79
N PRO A 51 11.04 15.67 2.81
CA PRO A 51 10.64 16.71 3.74
C PRO A 51 10.91 16.31 5.20
N GLU A 52 11.63 17.14 5.93
CA GLU A 52 11.98 16.86 7.34
C GLU A 52 10.73 16.66 8.23
N SER A 53 9.59 17.26 7.86
CA SER A 53 8.31 17.04 8.54
C SER A 53 7.83 15.58 8.44
N VAL A 54 8.00 14.95 7.26
CA VAL A 54 7.68 13.54 7.01
C VAL A 54 8.65 12.64 7.78
N VAL A 55 9.95 12.94 7.70
CA VAL A 55 10.99 12.19 8.45
C VAL A 55 10.69 12.19 9.95
N ARG A 56 10.48 13.38 10.54
CA ARG A 56 10.16 13.50 11.97
C ARG A 56 8.87 12.77 12.34
N ARG A 57 7.83 12.91 11.51
CA ARG A 57 6.56 12.22 11.77
C ARG A 57 6.76 10.71 11.76
N GLY A 58 7.44 10.17 10.72
CA GLY A 58 7.71 8.73 10.63
C GLY A 58 8.50 8.20 11.83
N LEU A 59 9.56 8.89 12.24
CA LEU A 59 10.33 8.49 13.42
C LEU A 59 9.52 8.54 14.72
N ALA A 60 8.57 9.49 14.83
CA ALA A 60 7.74 9.65 16.03
C ALA A 60 6.65 8.57 16.15
N ILE A 61 6.17 8.01 15.05
CA ILE A 61 5.10 6.99 15.04
C ILE A 61 5.62 5.56 15.02
N ALA A 62 6.94 5.35 14.96
CA ALA A 62 7.52 4.01 15.02
C ALA A 62 7.20 3.37 16.38
N PRO A 63 6.52 2.21 16.43
CA PRO A 63 6.09 1.60 17.70
C PRO A 63 7.19 0.85 18.43
N VAL A 64 8.39 0.77 17.83
CA VAL A 64 9.56 0.07 18.36
C VAL A 64 10.81 0.94 18.29
N PRO A 65 11.82 0.71 19.14
CA PRO A 65 13.11 1.41 19.02
C PRO A 65 13.76 1.15 17.67
N LEU A 66 14.36 2.18 17.09
CA LEU A 66 15.03 2.09 15.79
C LEU A 66 16.56 2.16 15.97
N ASN A 67 17.27 1.29 15.26
CA ASN A 67 18.74 1.27 15.22
C ASN A 67 19.22 1.49 13.79
N TYR A 68 19.78 2.68 13.50
CA TYR A 68 20.23 3.05 12.17
C TYR A 68 21.39 4.07 12.23
N PRO A 69 22.31 4.07 11.22
CA PRO A 69 23.33 5.10 11.11
C PRO A 69 22.69 6.44 10.72
N ARG A 70 23.30 7.55 11.17
CA ARG A 70 22.79 8.92 10.92
C ARG A 70 22.51 9.22 9.45
N ARG A 71 23.34 8.70 8.54
CA ARG A 71 23.16 8.88 7.08
C ARG A 71 21.85 8.29 6.55
N SER A 72 21.31 7.27 7.20
CA SER A 72 20.04 6.63 6.79
C SER A 72 18.79 7.25 7.45
N ARG A 73 18.94 8.31 8.25
CA ARG A 73 17.85 8.89 9.03
C ARG A 73 16.65 9.30 8.17
N SER A 74 16.90 9.94 7.03
CA SER A 74 15.83 10.41 6.15
C SER A 74 15.06 9.25 5.53
N LEU A 75 15.76 8.25 5.01
CA LEU A 75 15.13 7.03 4.49
C LEU A 75 14.39 6.26 5.56
N VAL A 76 14.98 6.04 6.74
CA VAL A 76 14.32 5.34 7.85
C VAL A 76 13.06 6.08 8.30
N GLY A 77 13.10 7.41 8.38
CA GLY A 77 11.93 8.22 8.73
C GLY A 77 10.83 8.15 7.68
N LEU A 78 11.18 8.28 6.39
CA LEU A 78 10.23 8.11 5.29
C LEU A 78 9.65 6.69 5.29
N GLY A 79 10.50 5.66 5.41
CA GLY A 79 10.06 4.27 5.42
C GLY A 79 9.11 3.96 6.58
N SER A 80 9.42 4.48 7.78
CA SER A 80 8.50 4.39 8.92
C SER A 80 7.16 5.07 8.65
N TYR A 81 7.18 6.26 8.03
CA TYR A 81 5.96 6.96 7.66
C TYR A 81 5.11 6.16 6.66
N ILE A 82 5.75 5.58 5.64
CA ILE A 82 5.05 4.73 4.66
C ILE A 82 4.46 3.50 5.35
N VAL A 83 5.25 2.77 6.14
CA VAL A 83 4.83 1.51 6.78
C VAL A 83 3.70 1.73 7.80
N ASN A 84 3.79 2.78 8.63
CA ASN A 84 2.87 2.98 9.76
C ASN A 84 1.71 3.93 9.49
N ALA A 85 1.81 4.81 8.47
CA ALA A 85 0.78 5.82 8.21
C ALA A 85 0.08 5.67 6.85
N GLN A 86 0.70 5.01 5.88
CA GLN A 86 0.18 4.91 4.52
C GLN A 86 -0.10 3.46 4.09
N GLY A 87 0.83 2.55 4.37
CA GLY A 87 0.79 1.18 3.88
C GLY A 87 0.02 0.21 4.78
N GLY A 88 -0.17 0.52 6.06
CA GLY A 88 -0.86 -0.38 7.01
C GLY A 88 -0.21 -1.76 7.13
N CYS A 89 1.12 -1.85 6.97
CA CYS A 89 1.83 -3.14 6.93
C CYS A 89 1.65 -3.94 8.23
N SER A 90 1.50 -3.24 9.36
CA SER A 90 1.28 -3.83 10.68
C SER A 90 0.00 -4.64 10.77
N ASP A 91 -1.05 -4.28 10.04
CA ASP A 91 -2.35 -4.95 10.10
C ASP A 91 -2.29 -6.41 9.64
N CYS A 92 -1.37 -6.70 8.71
CA CYS A 92 -1.17 -8.05 8.18
C CYS A 92 0.09 -8.73 8.74
N HIS A 93 1.13 -7.96 9.08
CA HIS A 93 2.43 -8.52 9.46
C HIS A 93 2.73 -8.48 10.96
N THR A 94 1.76 -8.12 11.80
CA THR A 94 1.85 -8.20 13.27
C THR A 94 0.73 -9.12 13.79
N ASN A 95 1.06 -10.15 14.53
CA ASN A 95 0.07 -11.14 14.99
C ASN A 95 0.10 -11.33 16.52
N PRO A 96 -1.00 -11.06 17.25
CA PRO A 96 -2.12 -10.21 16.81
C PRO A 96 -1.66 -8.75 16.62
N SER A 97 -2.36 -7.98 15.78
CA SER A 97 -1.95 -6.61 15.43
C SER A 97 -1.94 -5.68 16.64
N TYR A 98 -2.88 -5.87 17.55
CA TYR A 98 -3.06 -5.03 18.74
C TYR A 98 -3.01 -5.84 20.03
N LEU A 99 -2.62 -5.19 21.11
CA LEU A 99 -2.74 -5.76 22.46
C LEU A 99 -4.21 -5.86 22.90
N PRO A 100 -4.57 -6.73 23.86
CA PRO A 100 -5.91 -6.81 24.39
C PRO A 100 -6.41 -5.44 24.89
N GLY A 101 -7.56 -5.00 24.41
CA GLY A 101 -8.13 -3.68 24.72
C GLY A 101 -7.54 -2.52 23.94
N GLY A 102 -6.73 -2.79 22.91
CA GLY A 102 -6.03 -1.79 22.12
C GLY A 102 -6.38 -1.74 20.63
N ASP A 103 -7.49 -2.35 20.23
CA ASP A 103 -7.91 -2.41 18.83
C ASP A 103 -8.82 -1.21 18.46
N PRO A 104 -8.34 -0.26 17.64
CA PRO A 104 -9.14 0.90 17.23
C PRO A 104 -10.32 0.52 16.35
N HIS A 105 -10.30 -0.62 15.65
CA HIS A 105 -11.46 -1.10 14.88
C HIS A 105 -12.63 -1.51 15.78
N LEU A 106 -12.34 -1.74 17.07
CA LEU A 106 -13.36 -1.99 18.11
C LEU A 106 -13.68 -0.73 18.93
N GLY A 107 -13.22 0.46 18.49
CA GLY A 107 -13.41 1.72 19.19
C GLY A 107 -12.53 1.88 20.45
N GLN A 108 -11.48 1.07 20.58
CA GLN A 108 -10.54 1.12 21.69
C GLN A 108 -9.36 2.08 21.39
N PRO A 109 -8.64 2.60 22.39
CA PRO A 109 -7.39 3.31 22.16
C PRO A 109 -6.37 2.41 21.46
N GLU A 110 -5.67 2.93 20.44
CA GLU A 110 -4.68 2.15 19.70
C GLU A 110 -3.52 1.71 20.60
N MET A 111 -3.30 0.39 20.69
CA MET A 111 -2.15 -0.20 21.37
C MET A 111 -1.54 -1.29 20.50
N ILE A 112 -0.61 -0.91 19.62
CA ILE A 112 0.09 -1.84 18.73
C ILE A 112 0.83 -2.89 19.56
N ASN A 113 0.80 -4.15 19.12
CA ASN A 113 1.54 -5.25 19.72
C ASN A 113 3.05 -5.14 19.37
N ALA A 114 3.75 -4.22 20.04
CA ALA A 114 5.16 -3.98 19.80
C ALA A 114 6.08 -5.21 19.95
N PRO A 115 5.84 -6.18 20.86
CA PRO A 115 6.58 -7.44 20.90
C PRO A 115 6.55 -8.25 19.60
N CYS A 116 5.42 -8.24 18.87
CA CYS A 116 5.22 -8.97 17.61
C CYS A 116 5.21 -8.05 16.37
N TYR A 117 5.63 -6.81 16.53
CA TYR A 117 5.57 -5.83 15.46
C TYR A 117 6.34 -6.28 14.21
N LEU A 118 5.62 -6.40 13.11
CA LEU A 118 6.09 -6.85 11.80
C LEU A 118 6.77 -8.24 11.77
N SER A 119 6.52 -9.09 12.79
CA SER A 119 7.11 -10.43 12.85
C SER A 119 6.31 -11.49 12.09
N GLY A 120 5.23 -11.12 11.42
CA GLY A 120 4.41 -12.04 10.62
C GLY A 120 3.58 -13.00 11.47
N GLY A 121 3.21 -14.15 10.87
CA GLY A 121 2.49 -15.23 11.54
C GLY A 121 0.97 -15.15 11.47
N GLN A 122 0.40 -14.12 10.87
CA GLN A 122 -1.04 -14.01 10.70
C GLN A 122 -1.54 -14.88 9.54
N ALA A 123 -2.59 -15.66 9.79
CA ALA A 123 -3.16 -16.58 8.82
C ALA A 123 -4.26 -15.90 7.98
N PHE A 124 -4.19 -16.08 6.66
CA PHE A 124 -5.18 -15.68 5.66
C PHE A 124 -5.56 -16.90 4.82
N GLY A 125 -6.43 -17.75 5.34
CA GLY A 125 -6.69 -19.06 4.77
C GLY A 125 -5.41 -19.92 4.79
N PRO A 126 -4.94 -20.43 3.63
CA PRO A 126 -3.71 -21.22 3.59
C PRO A 126 -2.42 -20.39 3.65
N PHE A 127 -2.52 -19.05 3.55
CA PHE A 127 -1.37 -18.16 3.50
C PHE A 127 -1.04 -17.62 4.88
N ILE A 128 0.25 -17.57 5.19
CA ILE A 128 0.76 -17.01 6.46
C ILE A 128 1.59 -15.77 6.12
N SER A 129 1.35 -14.67 6.83
CA SER A 129 2.13 -13.45 6.60
C SER A 129 3.60 -13.65 6.98
N ARG A 130 4.49 -13.15 6.10
CA ARG A 130 5.94 -13.22 6.27
C ARG A 130 6.41 -12.37 7.45
N ASN A 131 7.41 -12.82 8.17
CA ASN A 131 8.19 -12.03 9.10
C ASN A 131 9.02 -11.02 8.32
N LEU A 132 8.77 -9.71 8.53
CA LEU A 132 9.47 -8.62 7.86
C LEU A 132 10.68 -8.10 8.64
N THR A 133 10.88 -8.58 9.88
CA THR A 133 12.02 -8.13 10.70
C THR A 133 13.34 -8.66 10.17
N PRO A 134 14.48 -8.05 10.52
CA PRO A 134 15.78 -8.53 10.07
C PRO A 134 16.09 -9.93 10.55
N ASN A 135 16.65 -10.76 9.68
CA ASN A 135 17.22 -12.05 10.05
C ASN A 135 18.61 -11.91 10.69
N ALA A 136 19.29 -13.01 10.98
CA ALA A 136 20.65 -13.01 11.57
C ALA A 136 21.73 -12.32 10.71
N LEU A 137 21.48 -12.14 9.41
CA LEU A 137 22.35 -11.40 8.49
C LEU A 137 21.94 -9.93 8.38
N GLY A 138 20.95 -9.47 9.12
CA GLY A 138 20.45 -8.11 9.08
C GLY A 138 19.58 -7.81 7.83
N LEU A 139 19.09 -8.85 7.15
CA LEU A 139 18.26 -8.72 5.96
C LEU A 139 16.76 -8.75 6.34
N PRO A 140 16.00 -7.68 6.09
CA PRO A 140 14.55 -7.65 6.29
C PRO A 140 13.86 -8.74 5.48
N ALA A 141 12.93 -9.45 6.10
CA ALA A 141 12.24 -10.58 5.49
C ALA A 141 13.17 -11.68 4.93
N GLY A 142 14.46 -11.66 5.28
CA GLY A 142 15.49 -12.50 4.69
C GLY A 142 15.98 -12.06 3.31
N LEU A 143 15.52 -10.93 2.79
CA LEU A 143 15.72 -10.48 1.40
C LEU A 143 16.80 -9.41 1.29
N THR A 144 17.52 -9.40 0.18
CA THR A 144 18.32 -8.24 -0.24
C THR A 144 17.40 -7.11 -0.68
N LEU A 145 17.91 -5.87 -0.79
CA LEU A 145 17.14 -4.74 -1.32
C LEU A 145 16.57 -5.04 -2.71
N GLY A 146 17.38 -5.60 -3.62
CA GLY A 146 16.92 -5.97 -4.96
C GLY A 146 15.83 -7.03 -4.93
N GLY A 147 15.96 -8.08 -4.13
CA GLY A 147 14.94 -9.11 -3.95
C GLY A 147 13.64 -8.55 -3.35
N PHE A 148 13.76 -7.66 -2.36
CA PHE A 148 12.61 -6.99 -1.78
C PHE A 148 11.84 -6.15 -2.83
N ILE A 149 12.57 -5.32 -3.61
CA ILE A 149 11.96 -4.51 -4.66
C ILE A 149 11.33 -5.40 -5.73
N HIS A 150 12.00 -6.48 -6.13
CA HIS A 150 11.46 -7.43 -7.12
C HIS A 150 10.11 -8.00 -6.66
N ILE A 151 10.05 -8.56 -5.45
CA ILE A 151 8.81 -9.14 -4.91
C ILE A 151 7.69 -8.09 -4.83
N ILE A 152 7.99 -6.88 -4.37
CA ILE A 152 6.98 -5.81 -4.31
C ILE A 152 6.51 -5.38 -5.70
N ARG A 153 7.37 -5.40 -6.72
CA ARG A 153 7.04 -5.00 -8.10
C ARG A 153 6.23 -6.06 -8.83
N THR A 154 6.58 -7.34 -8.66
CA THR A 154 6.08 -8.45 -9.48
C THR A 154 5.09 -9.34 -8.73
N GLY A 155 5.14 -9.35 -7.39
CA GLY A 155 4.43 -10.32 -6.56
C GLY A 155 5.07 -11.72 -6.57
N GLU A 156 6.11 -11.95 -7.38
CA GLU A 156 6.82 -13.22 -7.45
C GLU A 156 7.64 -13.45 -6.17
N ASP A 157 7.27 -14.47 -5.40
CA ASP A 157 7.94 -14.85 -4.15
C ASP A 157 8.09 -16.36 -4.09
N ASP A 158 9.25 -16.83 -4.50
CA ASP A 158 9.66 -18.23 -4.52
C ASP A 158 10.35 -18.71 -3.22
N GLU A 159 10.50 -17.82 -2.23
CA GLU A 159 11.10 -18.15 -0.94
C GLU A 159 10.10 -18.87 -0.01
N PRO A 160 10.33 -20.18 0.30
CA PRO A 160 9.46 -20.89 1.25
C PRO A 160 9.53 -20.28 2.66
N PRO A 161 8.49 -20.38 3.49
CA PRO A 161 7.23 -21.14 3.37
C PRO A 161 5.99 -20.30 3.06
N VAL A 162 6.15 -19.10 2.54
CA VAL A 162 5.11 -18.06 2.50
C VAL A 162 4.05 -18.33 1.44
N VAL A 163 4.44 -18.93 0.32
CA VAL A 163 3.53 -19.24 -0.79
C VAL A 163 3.31 -20.77 -0.82
N PRO A 164 2.04 -21.23 -0.72
CA PRO A 164 1.76 -22.65 -0.87
C PRO A 164 2.19 -23.17 -2.24
N PRO A 165 2.57 -24.48 -2.37
CA PRO A 165 2.95 -25.05 -3.65
C PRO A 165 1.89 -24.84 -4.74
N GLY A 166 2.33 -24.40 -5.92
CA GLY A 166 1.46 -24.08 -7.06
C GLY A 166 0.97 -22.62 -7.11
N HIS A 167 1.49 -21.75 -6.27
CA HIS A 167 1.25 -20.30 -6.30
C HIS A 167 2.59 -19.57 -6.50
N ASP A 168 2.78 -19.01 -7.68
CA ASP A 168 4.01 -18.28 -8.03
C ASP A 168 3.94 -16.80 -7.63
N LEU A 169 2.75 -16.31 -7.26
CA LEU A 169 2.50 -14.91 -6.91
C LEU A 169 1.88 -14.79 -5.51
N LEU A 170 2.21 -13.73 -4.81
CA LEU A 170 1.56 -13.34 -3.56
C LEU A 170 0.05 -13.14 -3.78
N GLN A 171 -0.78 -13.87 -3.02
CA GLN A 171 -2.24 -13.89 -3.21
C GLN A 171 -3.00 -12.88 -2.35
N VAL A 172 -2.46 -12.49 -1.21
CA VAL A 172 -3.14 -11.65 -0.22
C VAL A 172 -2.57 -10.24 -0.18
N MET A 173 -1.24 -10.12 -0.20
CA MET A 173 -0.56 -8.83 -0.18
C MET A 173 -0.94 -7.99 -1.41
N PRO A 174 -1.36 -6.71 -1.27
CA PRO A 174 -1.75 -5.87 -2.41
C PRO A 174 -0.53 -5.32 -3.18
N TRP A 175 0.38 -6.20 -3.57
CA TRP A 175 1.59 -5.86 -4.33
C TRP A 175 1.31 -5.09 -5.64
N PRO A 176 0.19 -5.28 -6.38
CA PRO A 176 -0.07 -4.49 -7.58
C PRO A 176 -0.23 -2.98 -7.30
N VAL A 177 -0.55 -2.63 -6.05
CA VAL A 177 -0.61 -1.23 -5.60
C VAL A 177 0.76 -0.77 -5.13
N TYR A 178 1.39 -1.52 -4.23
CA TYR A 178 2.70 -1.18 -3.67
C TYR A 178 3.81 -1.17 -4.72
N GLY A 179 3.72 -2.03 -5.74
CA GLY A 179 4.64 -2.07 -6.86
C GLY A 179 4.66 -0.78 -7.71
N LYS A 180 3.71 0.14 -7.52
CA LYS A 180 3.69 1.46 -8.17
C LYS A 180 4.42 2.55 -7.38
N MET A 181 4.92 2.25 -6.18
CA MET A 181 5.72 3.20 -5.40
C MET A 181 7.00 3.56 -6.16
N ALA A 182 7.50 4.78 -5.97
CA ALA A 182 8.83 5.14 -6.44
C ALA A 182 9.91 4.21 -5.84
N THR A 183 10.99 3.97 -6.57
CA THR A 183 12.10 3.13 -6.10
C THR A 183 12.67 3.65 -4.79
N ARG A 184 12.78 4.98 -4.64
CA ARG A 184 13.18 5.64 -3.39
C ARG A 184 12.28 5.25 -2.22
N ASP A 185 10.96 5.19 -2.41
CA ASP A 185 10.01 4.88 -1.34
C ASP A 185 10.12 3.42 -0.92
N LEU A 186 10.30 2.49 -1.87
CA LEU A 186 10.58 1.08 -1.57
C LEU A 186 11.92 0.91 -0.84
N HIS A 187 12.95 1.67 -1.25
CA HIS A 187 14.23 1.70 -0.54
C HIS A 187 14.06 2.23 0.89
N ALA A 188 13.27 3.28 1.09
CA ALA A 188 12.98 3.82 2.41
C ALA A 188 12.27 2.80 3.31
N VAL A 189 11.28 2.08 2.78
CA VAL A 189 10.63 0.97 3.50
C VAL A 189 11.65 -0.08 3.91
N TYR A 190 12.53 -0.50 2.99
CA TYR A 190 13.57 -1.49 3.28
C TYR A 190 14.54 -1.01 4.38
N GLU A 191 15.00 0.25 4.33
CA GLU A 191 15.88 0.81 5.36
C GLU A 191 15.19 0.93 6.73
N PHE A 192 13.89 1.22 6.77
CA PHE A 192 13.11 1.16 8.01
C PHE A 192 13.03 -0.27 8.55
N LEU A 193 12.73 -1.25 7.71
CA LEU A 193 12.66 -2.66 8.12
C LEU A 193 14.02 -3.19 8.63
N LYS A 194 15.14 -2.67 8.13
CA LYS A 194 16.48 -2.96 8.68
C LYS A 194 16.71 -2.35 10.05
N ALA A 195 16.05 -1.23 10.34
CA ALA A 195 16.26 -0.46 11.55
C ALA A 195 15.47 -1.00 12.76
N ILE A 196 14.42 -1.79 12.52
CA ILE A 196 13.63 -2.39 13.63
C ILE A 196 14.35 -3.59 14.24
N PRO A 197 14.03 -3.95 15.51
CA PRO A 197 14.64 -5.12 16.16
C PRO A 197 14.25 -6.42 15.46
N PRO A 198 15.19 -7.39 15.30
CA PRO A 198 14.87 -8.73 14.86
C PRO A 198 13.93 -9.45 15.84
N ARG A 199 12.99 -10.23 15.32
CA ARG A 199 11.98 -10.94 16.12
C ARG A 199 11.75 -12.35 15.56
N ALA A 200 11.43 -13.29 16.45
CA ALA A 200 10.84 -14.55 16.03
C ALA A 200 9.42 -14.30 15.50
N THR A 201 8.96 -15.13 14.57
CA THR A 201 7.57 -15.08 14.09
C THR A 201 6.61 -15.34 15.26
N CYS A 202 5.61 -14.46 15.41
CA CYS A 202 4.54 -14.67 16.38
C CYS A 202 3.43 -15.57 15.78
N HIS A 203 2.83 -16.42 16.63
CA HIS A 203 1.78 -17.38 16.25
C HIS A 203 0.55 -17.22 17.14
#